data_53219b42498bcf138f6205a1a5a827dd
#
_entry.id   53219b42498bcf138f6205a1a5a827dd
#
_cell.length_a   1.000
_cell.length_b   1.000
_cell.length_c   1.000
_cell.angle_alpha   90.00
_cell.angle_beta   90.00
_cell.angle_gamma   90.00
#
_symmetry.space_group_name_H-M   'P 1'
#
loop_
_entity.id
_entity.type
_entity.pdbx_description
1 polymer ?
#
loop_
_entity_poly.entity_id
_entity_poly.type
_entity_poly.pdbx_seq_one_letter_code
_entity_poly.pdbx_strand_id
1 'polypeptide(L)'
;LSGTSDTTFSPGTGMTRGMFVTALGRLAGINPDSYQTGKFTDVKADAYYAPYVNWAAQNDIVEGVTATTFAPDTNINREQMAVIMANYAKKLGYDLPKTLQAVTFADNAQISSWAKNAVRTMQQAGILSGKNGNKFDPKGTATRAEVATVLRRFVEIVIDPQTANGWQQNDSGQWSYYRNGKPVKGLLSDDQKWYWLDKTTGMMFAGGWKQIDGKWYYFYADGTMAVNTTIDGYTIGSDGARK
;
A
#
# COMPACT_ATOMS: atom_id res chain seq x y z
N LEU A 1 12.93 8.50 0.61
CA LEU A 1 13.75 7.84 -0.42
C LEU A 1 14.58 8.88 -1.17
N SER A 2 15.88 8.62 -1.34
CA SER A 2 16.78 9.46 -2.15
C SER A 2 16.64 9.10 -3.64
N GLY A 3 17.07 10.02 -4.55
CA GLY A 3 17.25 9.71 -5.95
C GLY A 3 18.30 8.63 -6.21
N THR A 4 18.39 8.14 -7.44
CA THR A 4 19.48 7.28 -7.92
C THR A 4 20.67 8.11 -8.40
N SER A 5 20.44 9.40 -8.62
CA SER A 5 21.42 10.47 -8.81
C SER A 5 20.81 11.77 -8.31
N ASP A 6 21.55 12.87 -8.40
CA ASP A 6 21.08 14.21 -7.98
C ASP A 6 19.82 14.67 -8.72
N THR A 7 19.58 14.16 -9.91
CA THR A 7 18.47 14.59 -10.78
C THR A 7 17.50 13.47 -11.16
N THR A 8 17.76 12.21 -10.73
CA THR A 8 17.02 11.04 -11.21
C THR A 8 16.45 10.22 -10.06
N PHE A 9 15.15 9.93 -10.06
CA PHE A 9 14.51 9.05 -9.08
C PHE A 9 14.44 7.59 -9.51
N SER A 10 14.39 7.31 -10.81
CA SER A 10 14.28 5.97 -11.42
C SER A 10 13.09 5.16 -10.88
N PRO A 11 11.84 5.62 -11.06
CA PRO A 11 10.65 5.04 -10.41
C PRO A 11 10.39 3.58 -10.77
N GLY A 12 10.69 3.16 -12.01
CA GLY A 12 10.47 1.80 -12.51
C GLY A 12 11.55 0.79 -12.13
N THR A 13 12.66 1.24 -11.54
CA THR A 13 13.75 0.33 -11.13
C THR A 13 13.34 -0.49 -9.90
N GLY A 14 13.69 -1.78 -9.90
CA GLY A 14 13.51 -2.65 -8.74
C GLY A 14 14.27 -2.13 -7.52
N MET A 15 13.68 -2.27 -6.35
CA MET A 15 14.31 -1.89 -5.08
C MET A 15 14.98 -3.12 -4.46
N THR A 16 16.24 -2.97 -4.01
CA THR A 16 16.92 -4.07 -3.34
C THR A 16 16.48 -4.20 -1.88
N ARG A 17 16.71 -5.36 -1.27
CA ARG A 17 16.42 -5.64 0.13
C ARG A 17 17.18 -4.68 1.06
N GLY A 18 18.45 -4.41 0.77
CA GLY A 18 19.27 -3.45 1.51
C GLY A 18 18.73 -2.01 1.42
N MET A 19 18.34 -1.56 0.22
CA MET A 19 17.69 -0.26 0.03
C MET A 19 16.39 -0.13 0.83
N PHE A 20 15.55 -1.17 0.81
CA PHE A 20 14.27 -1.16 1.50
C PHE A 20 14.44 -1.03 3.01
N VAL A 21 15.33 -1.84 3.60
CA VAL A 21 15.59 -1.80 5.05
C VAL A 21 16.26 -0.49 5.46
N THR A 22 17.12 0.08 4.60
CA THR A 22 17.67 1.43 4.82
C THR A 22 16.56 2.48 4.90
N ALA A 23 15.57 2.40 4.01
CA ALA A 23 14.43 3.33 4.04
C ALA A 23 13.62 3.20 5.34
N LEU A 24 13.39 1.98 5.84
CA LEU A 24 12.70 1.75 7.12
C LEU A 24 13.50 2.25 8.33
N GLY A 25 14.81 2.01 8.37
CA GLY A 25 15.65 2.48 9.47
C GLY A 25 15.76 4.01 9.52
N ARG A 26 15.79 4.65 8.34
CA ARG A 26 15.71 6.12 8.26
C ARG A 26 14.34 6.65 8.70
N LEU A 27 13.26 5.96 8.35
CA LEU A 27 11.91 6.30 8.82
C LEU A 27 11.79 6.15 10.34
N ALA A 28 12.44 5.14 10.93
CA ALA A 28 12.49 4.93 12.37
C ALA A 28 13.41 5.90 13.10
N GLY A 29 14.21 6.69 12.37
CA GLY A 29 15.15 7.66 12.97
C GLY A 29 16.27 7.02 13.77
N ILE A 30 16.69 5.78 13.42
CA ILE A 30 17.76 5.10 14.16
C ILE A 30 19.10 5.83 14.03
N ASN A 31 19.94 5.76 15.06
CA ASN A 31 21.33 6.15 14.95
C ASN A 31 22.15 5.00 14.33
N PRO A 32 22.70 5.15 13.09
CA PRO A 32 23.47 4.10 12.43
C PRO A 32 24.70 3.65 13.23
N ASP A 33 25.33 4.56 13.98
CA ASP A 33 26.56 4.26 14.75
C ASP A 33 26.32 3.22 15.85
N SER A 34 25.07 3.03 16.27
CA SER A 34 24.70 2.04 17.28
C SER A 34 24.62 0.61 16.75
N TYR A 35 24.73 0.41 15.41
CA TYR A 35 24.46 -0.89 14.76
C TYR A 35 25.58 -1.33 13.81
N GLN A 36 26.82 -1.19 14.25
CA GLN A 36 28.03 -1.44 13.41
C GLN A 36 28.30 -2.94 13.19
N THR A 37 27.74 -3.84 14.00
CA THR A 37 27.97 -5.29 13.89
C THR A 37 26.67 -6.05 13.69
N GLY A 38 26.73 -7.12 12.90
CA GLY A 38 25.56 -7.95 12.59
C GLY A 38 25.91 -9.40 12.33
N LYS A 39 24.88 -10.23 12.14
CA LYS A 39 25.00 -11.68 11.98
C LYS A 39 25.20 -12.15 10.51
N PHE A 40 24.97 -11.26 9.55
CA PHE A 40 24.96 -11.66 8.14
C PHE A 40 26.34 -11.46 7.49
N THR A 41 26.90 -12.54 6.95
CA THR A 41 28.25 -12.56 6.37
C THR A 41 28.35 -11.88 5.01
N ASP A 42 27.22 -11.72 4.31
CA ASP A 42 27.12 -11.04 3.02
C ASP A 42 26.78 -9.53 3.14
N VAL A 43 26.69 -9.02 4.36
CA VAL A 43 26.51 -7.59 4.65
C VAL A 43 27.86 -7.00 5.01
N LYS A 44 28.51 -6.34 4.03
CA LYS A 44 29.82 -5.70 4.23
C LYS A 44 29.68 -4.54 5.21
N ALA A 45 30.61 -4.44 6.15
CA ALA A 45 30.56 -3.45 7.24
C ALA A 45 30.60 -1.98 6.74
N ASP A 46 31.26 -1.74 5.60
CA ASP A 46 31.36 -0.42 4.96
C ASP A 46 30.18 -0.07 4.03
N ALA A 47 29.25 -1.02 3.81
CA ALA A 47 28.09 -0.77 2.97
C ALA A 47 27.10 0.18 3.66
N TYR A 48 26.57 1.16 2.92
CA TYR A 48 25.63 2.18 3.45
C TYR A 48 24.39 1.58 4.13
N TYR A 49 24.00 0.37 3.73
CA TYR A 49 22.84 -0.34 4.30
C TYR A 49 23.20 -1.18 5.54
N ALA A 50 24.47 -1.41 5.82
CA ALA A 50 24.89 -2.34 6.88
C ALA A 50 24.29 -2.01 8.25
N PRO A 51 24.37 -0.79 8.79
CA PRO A 51 23.83 -0.50 10.10
C PRO A 51 22.30 -0.66 10.15
N TYR A 52 21.61 -0.40 9.05
CA TYR A 52 20.14 -0.56 8.96
C TYR A 52 19.73 -2.02 8.91
N VAL A 53 20.48 -2.87 8.20
CA VAL A 53 20.25 -4.32 8.16
C VAL A 53 20.54 -4.94 9.54
N ASN A 54 21.63 -4.52 10.18
CA ASN A 54 21.99 -4.98 11.52
C ASN A 54 20.92 -4.60 12.56
N TRP A 55 20.47 -3.33 12.54
CA TRP A 55 19.35 -2.86 13.36
C TRP A 55 18.09 -3.71 13.13
N ALA A 56 17.70 -3.90 11.89
CA ALA A 56 16.48 -4.62 11.56
C ALA A 56 16.54 -6.09 11.98
N ALA A 57 17.71 -6.72 11.86
CA ALA A 57 17.93 -8.10 12.32
C ALA A 57 17.92 -8.24 13.84
N GLN A 58 18.56 -7.31 14.56
CA GLN A 58 18.58 -7.29 16.03
C GLN A 58 17.20 -7.01 16.63
N ASN A 59 16.31 -6.40 15.87
CA ASN A 59 14.94 -6.07 16.27
C ASN A 59 13.87 -6.99 15.65
N ASP A 60 14.24 -8.14 15.11
CA ASP A 60 13.32 -9.13 14.51
C ASP A 60 12.41 -8.56 13.40
N ILE A 61 12.84 -7.46 12.78
CA ILE A 61 12.13 -6.84 11.64
C ILE A 61 12.41 -7.62 10.37
N VAL A 62 13.66 -8.10 10.21
CA VAL A 62 14.08 -8.92 9.08
C VAL A 62 14.72 -10.23 9.52
N GLU A 63 14.46 -11.25 8.72
CA GLU A 63 15.21 -12.48 8.71
C GLU A 63 16.09 -12.55 7.47
N GLY A 64 17.17 -13.36 7.53
CA GLY A 64 17.98 -13.66 6.35
C GLY A 64 17.23 -14.55 5.37
N VAL A 65 17.80 -14.69 4.17
CA VAL A 65 17.41 -15.75 3.22
C VAL A 65 17.93 -17.10 3.69
N THR A 66 18.99 -17.09 4.53
CA THR A 66 19.47 -18.19 5.34
C THR A 66 19.80 -17.69 6.75
N ALA A 67 20.28 -18.54 7.63
CA ALA A 67 20.69 -18.15 8.99
C ALA A 67 21.79 -17.07 9.00
N THR A 68 22.66 -17.05 7.99
CA THR A 68 23.86 -16.20 7.92
C THR A 68 23.91 -15.27 6.71
N THR A 69 22.93 -15.29 5.81
CA THR A 69 22.90 -14.45 4.61
C THR A 69 21.62 -13.62 4.53
N PHE A 70 21.74 -12.35 4.19
CA PHE A 70 20.61 -11.41 4.05
C PHE A 70 20.20 -11.18 2.60
N ALA A 71 21.14 -11.32 1.65
CA ALA A 71 21.01 -10.99 0.23
C ALA A 71 20.66 -9.50 0.00
N PRO A 72 21.50 -8.54 0.45
CA PRO A 72 21.17 -7.10 0.43
C PRO A 72 20.94 -6.52 -0.97
N ASP A 73 21.66 -7.04 -1.96
CA ASP A 73 21.64 -6.53 -3.34
C ASP A 73 20.57 -7.22 -4.23
N THR A 74 19.87 -8.22 -3.69
CA THR A 74 18.77 -8.87 -4.38
C THR A 74 17.51 -7.99 -4.31
N ASN A 75 16.78 -7.90 -5.41
CA ASN A 75 15.51 -7.18 -5.43
C ASN A 75 14.53 -7.77 -4.42
N ILE A 76 13.86 -6.89 -3.66
CA ILE A 76 12.80 -7.30 -2.75
C ILE A 76 11.54 -7.64 -3.56
N ASN A 77 10.91 -8.76 -3.24
CA ASN A 77 9.61 -9.08 -3.80
C ASN A 77 8.46 -8.60 -2.89
N ARG A 78 7.24 -8.62 -3.42
CA ARG A 78 6.08 -8.02 -2.75
C ARG A 78 5.68 -8.76 -1.47
N GLU A 79 5.82 -10.08 -1.40
CA GLU A 79 5.52 -10.82 -0.17
C GLU A 79 6.58 -10.59 0.92
N GLN A 80 7.85 -10.45 0.55
CA GLN A 80 8.92 -10.08 1.49
C GLN A 80 8.70 -8.67 2.04
N MET A 81 8.32 -7.72 1.17
CA MET A 81 7.98 -6.36 1.59
C MET A 81 6.83 -6.36 2.61
N ALA A 82 5.76 -7.15 2.36
CA ALA A 82 4.64 -7.26 3.27
C ALA A 82 5.07 -7.75 4.66
N VAL A 83 5.92 -8.78 4.73
CA VAL A 83 6.38 -9.35 6.00
C VAL A 83 7.27 -8.38 6.75
N ILE A 84 8.23 -7.77 6.08
CA ILE A 84 9.14 -6.80 6.73
C ILE A 84 8.34 -5.60 7.28
N MET A 85 7.36 -5.09 6.52
CA MET A 85 6.50 -4.00 6.99
C MET A 85 5.63 -4.40 8.19
N ALA A 86 5.06 -5.62 8.19
CA ALA A 86 4.26 -6.10 9.32
C ALA A 86 5.12 -6.28 10.58
N ASN A 87 6.32 -6.83 10.45
CA ASN A 87 7.27 -6.97 11.55
C ASN A 87 7.71 -5.59 12.07
N TYR A 88 7.99 -4.64 11.16
CA TYR A 88 8.35 -3.27 11.50
C TYR A 88 7.25 -2.61 12.34
N ALA A 89 5.99 -2.68 11.90
CA ALA A 89 4.86 -2.16 12.66
C ALA A 89 4.76 -2.79 14.05
N LYS A 90 4.80 -4.12 14.11
CA LYS A 90 4.73 -4.88 15.37
C LYS A 90 5.86 -4.49 16.33
N LYS A 91 7.10 -4.38 15.83
CA LYS A 91 8.28 -4.09 16.67
C LYS A 91 8.25 -2.69 17.25
N LEU A 92 7.77 -1.72 16.50
CA LEU A 92 7.66 -0.33 16.95
C LEU A 92 6.34 -0.02 17.66
N GLY A 93 5.50 -1.03 17.91
CA GLY A 93 4.24 -0.87 18.64
C GLY A 93 3.14 -0.16 17.83
N TYR A 94 3.23 -0.14 16.52
CA TYR A 94 2.18 0.42 15.67
C TYR A 94 1.06 -0.60 15.43
N ASP A 95 -0.17 -0.20 15.71
CA ASP A 95 -1.35 -0.98 15.38
C ASP A 95 -1.71 -0.84 13.91
N LEU A 96 -1.82 -1.98 13.21
CA LEU A 96 -2.28 -2.02 11.83
C LEU A 96 -3.81 -2.07 11.80
N PRO A 97 -4.49 -1.03 11.26
CA PRO A 97 -5.93 -0.97 11.26
C PRO A 97 -6.53 -2.02 10.32
N LYS A 98 -7.70 -2.58 10.69
CA LYS A 98 -8.49 -3.49 9.84
C LYS A 98 -9.67 -2.74 9.22
N THR A 99 -9.38 -1.78 8.37
CA THR A 99 -10.39 -0.89 7.78
C THR A 99 -11.04 -1.47 6.53
N LEU A 100 -10.34 -2.37 5.82
CA LEU A 100 -10.83 -3.03 4.62
C LEU A 100 -11.18 -4.49 4.90
N GLN A 101 -12.14 -5.03 4.14
CA GLN A 101 -12.41 -6.46 4.14
C GLN A 101 -11.22 -7.24 3.58
N ALA A 102 -10.98 -8.44 4.13
CA ALA A 102 -9.95 -9.32 3.60
C ALA A 102 -10.30 -9.75 2.18
N VAL A 103 -9.32 -9.68 1.29
CA VAL A 103 -9.44 -10.12 -0.11
C VAL A 103 -8.71 -11.44 -0.29
N THR A 104 -9.34 -12.38 -1.00
CA THR A 104 -8.63 -13.55 -1.53
C THR A 104 -8.16 -13.22 -2.94
N PHE A 105 -6.84 -13.15 -3.12
CA PHE A 105 -6.26 -12.85 -4.43
C PHE A 105 -6.34 -14.06 -5.37
N ALA A 106 -6.46 -13.81 -6.68
CA ALA A 106 -6.53 -14.86 -7.69
C ALA A 106 -5.27 -15.77 -7.69
N ASP A 107 -4.12 -15.22 -7.29
CA ASP A 107 -2.85 -15.92 -7.16
C ASP A 107 -2.49 -16.27 -5.69
N ASN A 108 -3.49 -16.35 -4.81
CA ASN A 108 -3.30 -16.63 -3.38
C ASN A 108 -2.51 -17.92 -3.09
N ALA A 109 -2.59 -18.92 -4.00
CA ALA A 109 -1.80 -20.15 -3.90
C ALA A 109 -0.28 -19.91 -4.06
N GLN A 110 0.12 -18.84 -4.74
CA GLN A 110 1.54 -18.48 -4.96
C GLN A 110 2.14 -17.72 -3.78
N ILE A 111 1.32 -17.20 -2.86
CA ILE A 111 1.79 -16.55 -1.64
C ILE A 111 2.36 -17.61 -0.71
N SER A 112 3.62 -17.46 -0.33
CA SER A 112 4.30 -18.35 0.60
C SER A 112 3.56 -18.41 1.94
N SER A 113 3.52 -19.59 2.56
CA SER A 113 2.79 -19.81 3.83
C SER A 113 3.19 -18.82 4.92
N TRP A 114 4.48 -18.51 5.03
CA TRP A 114 5.04 -17.56 5.99
C TRP A 114 4.60 -16.10 5.73
N ALA A 115 4.20 -15.75 4.49
CA ALA A 115 3.81 -14.39 4.12
C ALA A 115 2.29 -14.14 4.17
N LYS A 116 1.45 -15.20 4.16
CA LYS A 116 -0.01 -15.07 4.02
C LYS A 116 -0.64 -14.13 5.05
N ASN A 117 -0.25 -14.25 6.31
CA ASN A 117 -0.80 -13.40 7.35
C ASN A 117 -0.39 -11.93 7.18
N ALA A 118 0.88 -11.67 6.87
CA ALA A 118 1.39 -10.32 6.63
C ALA A 118 0.71 -9.67 5.42
N VAL A 119 0.59 -10.40 4.30
CA VAL A 119 -0.11 -9.92 3.09
C VAL A 119 -1.55 -9.55 3.42
N ARG A 120 -2.28 -10.41 4.13
CA ARG A 120 -3.65 -10.15 4.56
C ARG A 120 -3.74 -8.91 5.46
N THR A 121 -2.87 -8.80 6.45
CA THR A 121 -2.87 -7.70 7.41
C THR A 121 -2.57 -6.37 6.70
N MET A 122 -1.55 -6.34 5.83
CA MET A 122 -1.19 -5.17 5.05
C MET A 122 -2.29 -4.76 4.06
N GLN A 123 -2.99 -5.74 3.48
CA GLN A 123 -4.14 -5.49 2.60
C GLN A 123 -5.33 -4.92 3.40
N GLN A 124 -5.67 -5.49 4.56
CA GLN A 124 -6.77 -5.00 5.39
C GLN A 124 -6.50 -3.59 5.95
N ALA A 125 -5.25 -3.24 6.17
CA ALA A 125 -4.84 -1.90 6.56
C ALA A 125 -4.86 -0.88 5.40
N GLY A 126 -5.02 -1.33 4.14
CA GLY A 126 -4.99 -0.45 2.97
C GLY A 126 -3.58 -0.02 2.54
N ILE A 127 -2.54 -0.63 3.09
CA ILE A 127 -1.13 -0.29 2.81
C ILE A 127 -0.66 -0.98 1.54
N LEU A 128 -0.97 -2.27 1.39
CA LEU A 128 -0.72 -3.06 0.19
C LEU A 128 -2.03 -3.49 -0.46
N SER A 129 -2.09 -3.41 -1.77
CA SER A 129 -3.25 -3.83 -2.57
C SER A 129 -2.84 -4.81 -3.67
N GLY A 130 -3.83 -5.44 -4.29
CA GLY A 130 -3.62 -6.24 -5.49
C GLY A 130 -3.35 -5.38 -6.72
N LYS A 131 -2.85 -6.03 -7.76
CA LYS A 131 -2.70 -5.53 -9.13
C LYS A 131 -3.90 -5.94 -9.98
N ASN A 132 -3.87 -5.58 -11.27
CA ASN A 132 -4.90 -5.95 -12.23
C ASN A 132 -5.22 -7.47 -12.21
N GLY A 133 -6.48 -7.82 -12.39
CA GLY A 133 -6.95 -9.20 -12.34
C GLY A 133 -7.01 -9.79 -10.92
N ASN A 134 -7.14 -8.94 -9.91
CA ASN A 134 -7.17 -9.34 -8.50
C ASN A 134 -5.96 -10.20 -8.09
N LYS A 135 -4.77 -9.92 -8.60
CA LYS A 135 -3.52 -10.61 -8.26
C LYS A 135 -2.73 -9.84 -7.23
N PHE A 136 -2.12 -10.52 -6.28
CA PHE A 136 -1.14 -9.91 -5.37
C PHE A 136 0.25 -9.80 -5.99
N ASP A 137 0.60 -10.74 -6.88
CA ASP A 137 1.93 -10.87 -7.50
C ASP A 137 3.06 -11.02 -6.45
N PRO A 138 3.00 -12.08 -5.60
CA PRO A 138 3.87 -12.19 -4.42
C PRO A 138 5.35 -12.25 -4.74
N LYS A 139 5.72 -12.83 -5.88
CA LYS A 139 7.11 -13.01 -6.33
C LYS A 139 7.60 -11.86 -7.21
N GLY A 140 6.70 -10.96 -7.61
CA GLY A 140 7.03 -9.79 -8.41
C GLY A 140 7.95 -8.84 -7.65
N THR A 141 8.94 -8.28 -8.34
CA THR A 141 9.84 -7.26 -7.79
C THR A 141 9.06 -5.99 -7.46
N ALA A 142 9.26 -5.46 -6.26
CA ALA A 142 8.75 -4.16 -5.89
C ALA A 142 9.63 -3.06 -6.50
N THR A 143 9.02 -2.15 -7.25
CA THR A 143 9.71 -1.00 -7.82
C THR A 143 9.89 0.11 -6.79
N ARG A 144 10.79 1.05 -7.06
CA ARG A 144 11.01 2.22 -6.20
C ARG A 144 9.75 3.07 -6.02
N ALA A 145 8.93 3.21 -7.08
CA ALA A 145 7.64 3.89 -7.02
C ALA A 145 6.62 3.15 -6.14
N GLU A 146 6.52 1.82 -6.30
CA GLU A 146 5.64 1.00 -5.44
C GLU A 146 6.05 1.10 -3.97
N VAL A 147 7.34 0.99 -3.66
CA VAL A 147 7.85 1.12 -2.29
C VAL A 147 7.57 2.52 -1.73
N ALA A 148 7.81 3.59 -2.51
CA ALA A 148 7.50 4.95 -2.07
C ALA A 148 6.01 5.11 -1.72
N THR A 149 5.12 4.55 -2.54
CA THR A 149 3.68 4.56 -2.30
C THR A 149 3.32 3.79 -1.02
N VAL A 150 3.89 2.60 -0.83
CA VAL A 150 3.64 1.77 0.36
C VAL A 150 4.12 2.47 1.63
N LEU A 151 5.33 3.04 1.62
CA LEU A 151 5.86 3.79 2.76
C LEU A 151 5.02 5.04 3.07
N ARG A 152 4.57 5.78 2.04
CA ARG A 152 3.68 6.92 2.24
C ARG A 152 2.37 6.49 2.91
N ARG A 153 1.71 5.45 2.40
CA ARG A 153 0.47 4.92 3.00
C ARG A 153 0.70 4.45 4.44
N PHE A 154 1.84 3.81 4.70
CA PHE A 154 2.18 3.39 6.05
C PHE A 154 2.29 4.59 7.00
N VAL A 155 2.97 5.66 6.60
CA VAL A 155 3.07 6.88 7.41
C VAL A 155 1.69 7.48 7.65
N GLU A 156 0.91 7.69 6.60
CA GLU A 156 -0.40 8.33 6.67
C GLU A 156 -1.44 7.52 7.45
N ILE A 157 -1.41 6.19 7.36
CA ILE A 157 -2.44 5.31 7.94
C ILE A 157 -2.06 4.83 9.35
N VAL A 158 -0.77 4.64 9.63
CA VAL A 158 -0.30 3.95 10.83
C VAL A 158 0.47 4.88 11.75
N ILE A 159 1.43 5.62 11.23
CA ILE A 159 2.30 6.49 12.07
C ILE A 159 1.56 7.76 12.45
N ASP A 160 0.97 8.42 11.48
CA ASP A 160 0.19 9.64 11.66
C ASP A 160 -1.14 9.57 10.90
N PRO A 161 -2.15 8.86 11.45
CA PRO A 161 -3.46 8.72 10.81
C PRO A 161 -4.18 10.04 10.54
N GLN A 162 -3.79 11.12 11.22
CA GLN A 162 -4.36 12.45 10.98
C GLN A 162 -3.96 13.02 9.61
N THR A 163 -2.87 12.53 9.02
CA THR A 163 -2.37 13.01 7.72
C THR A 163 -2.98 12.30 6.53
N ALA A 164 -3.57 11.10 6.70
CA ALA A 164 -4.23 10.38 5.60
C ALA A 164 -5.59 11.01 5.30
N ASN A 165 -5.61 11.98 4.40
CA ASN A 165 -6.82 12.66 3.94
C ASN A 165 -6.85 12.76 2.41
N GLY A 166 -8.08 12.78 1.85
CA GLY A 166 -8.30 12.97 0.42
C GLY A 166 -8.14 11.69 -0.41
N TRP A 167 -8.06 11.89 -1.71
CA TRP A 167 -8.01 10.83 -2.70
C TRP A 167 -6.67 10.10 -2.71
N GLN A 168 -6.73 8.76 -2.71
CA GLN A 168 -5.59 7.86 -2.77
C GLN A 168 -5.80 6.84 -3.88
N GLN A 169 -4.78 6.62 -4.71
CA GLN A 169 -4.82 5.61 -5.76
C GLN A 169 -4.00 4.38 -5.36
N ASN A 170 -4.55 3.18 -5.56
CA ASN A 170 -3.81 1.94 -5.32
C ASN A 170 -2.95 1.54 -6.54
N ASP A 171 -2.20 0.43 -6.40
CA ASP A 171 -1.27 -0.05 -7.45
C ASP A 171 -2.00 -0.54 -8.72
N SER A 172 -3.32 -0.79 -8.63
CA SER A 172 -4.19 -1.14 -9.77
C SER A 172 -4.85 0.08 -10.41
N GLY A 173 -4.50 1.30 -9.99
CA GLY A 173 -5.11 2.52 -10.49
C GLY A 173 -6.51 2.82 -9.94
N GLN A 174 -6.99 2.06 -8.96
CA GLN A 174 -8.29 2.29 -8.35
C GLN A 174 -8.19 3.36 -7.26
N TRP A 175 -9.21 4.21 -7.14
CA TRP A 175 -9.26 5.31 -6.20
C TRP A 175 -10.04 4.95 -4.93
N SER A 176 -9.60 5.49 -3.80
CA SER A 176 -10.29 5.52 -2.52
C SER A 176 -10.14 6.91 -1.90
N TYR A 177 -11.08 7.32 -1.06
CA TYR A 177 -10.99 8.59 -0.33
C TYR A 177 -10.79 8.32 1.16
N TYR A 178 -9.81 9.00 1.77
CA TYR A 178 -9.51 8.85 3.19
C TYR A 178 -9.90 10.12 3.96
N ARG A 179 -10.37 9.94 5.17
CA ARG A 179 -10.63 11.01 6.14
C ARG A 179 -10.08 10.58 7.51
N ASN A 180 -9.08 11.32 8.00
CA ASN A 180 -8.38 11.01 9.25
C ASN A 180 -7.90 9.54 9.29
N GLY A 181 -7.19 9.11 8.25
CA GLY A 181 -6.62 7.76 8.11
C GLY A 181 -7.60 6.63 7.83
N LYS A 182 -8.90 6.91 7.75
CA LYS A 182 -9.94 5.90 7.50
C LYS A 182 -10.50 6.04 6.09
N PRO A 183 -10.66 4.94 5.35
CA PRO A 183 -11.34 4.98 4.06
C PRO A 183 -12.81 5.33 4.25
N VAL A 184 -13.27 6.33 3.53
CA VAL A 184 -14.69 6.68 3.44
C VAL A 184 -15.39 5.60 2.62
N LYS A 185 -16.65 5.30 2.99
CA LYS A 185 -17.49 4.29 2.34
C LYS A 185 -18.88 4.86 2.08
N GLY A 186 -19.53 4.40 1.01
CA GLY A 186 -20.83 4.92 0.60
C GLY A 186 -20.73 6.16 -0.26
N LEU A 187 -21.74 7.01 -0.22
CA LEU A 187 -21.76 8.28 -0.94
C LEU A 187 -20.79 9.29 -0.31
N LEU A 188 -19.97 9.89 -1.14
CA LEU A 188 -19.02 10.94 -0.79
C LEU A 188 -19.35 12.19 -1.61
N SER A 189 -19.48 13.33 -0.96
CA SER A 189 -19.43 14.64 -1.60
C SER A 189 -18.04 15.25 -1.42
N ASP A 190 -17.40 15.60 -2.53
CA ASP A 190 -16.10 16.25 -2.56
C ASP A 190 -16.07 17.24 -3.74
N ASP A 191 -15.68 18.49 -3.48
CA ASP A 191 -15.66 19.59 -4.45
C ASP A 191 -16.95 19.71 -5.28
N GLN A 192 -18.13 19.72 -4.59
CA GLN A 192 -19.47 19.80 -5.18
C GLN A 192 -19.84 18.64 -6.15
N LYS A 193 -19.05 17.60 -6.17
CA LYS A 193 -19.28 16.36 -6.95
C LYS A 193 -19.59 15.22 -6.01
N TRP A 194 -20.36 14.25 -6.50
CA TRP A 194 -20.70 13.05 -5.77
C TRP A 194 -20.00 11.84 -6.34
N TYR A 195 -19.57 10.96 -5.44
CA TYR A 195 -18.86 9.71 -5.74
C TYR A 195 -19.45 8.58 -4.93
N TRP A 196 -19.35 7.36 -5.44
CA TRP A 196 -19.68 6.15 -4.69
C TRP A 196 -18.43 5.39 -4.32
N LEU A 197 -18.22 5.21 -3.03
CA LEU A 197 -17.15 4.37 -2.48
C LEU A 197 -17.78 3.08 -1.98
N ASP A 198 -17.31 1.95 -2.49
CA ASP A 198 -17.87 0.63 -2.18
C ASP A 198 -17.93 0.39 -0.66
N LYS A 199 -19.08 -0.05 -0.18
CA LYS A 199 -19.33 -0.22 1.28
C LYS A 199 -18.40 -1.28 1.91
N THR A 200 -17.86 -2.20 1.10
CA THR A 200 -16.96 -3.28 1.56
C THR A 200 -15.50 -2.89 1.42
N THR A 201 -15.09 -2.49 0.22
CA THR A 201 -13.69 -2.27 -0.14
C THR A 201 -13.21 -0.82 0.06
N GLY A 202 -14.13 0.17 0.11
CA GLY A 202 -13.80 1.60 0.10
C GLY A 202 -13.33 2.12 -1.25
N MET A 203 -13.39 1.29 -2.32
CA MET A 203 -12.96 1.66 -3.66
C MET A 203 -14.01 2.48 -4.39
N MET A 204 -13.59 3.48 -5.15
CA MET A 204 -14.46 4.30 -5.97
C MET A 204 -15.03 3.47 -7.13
N PHE A 205 -16.34 3.52 -7.29
CA PHE A 205 -17.01 2.99 -8.47
C PHE A 205 -16.96 4.04 -9.60
N ALA A 206 -16.66 3.62 -10.80
CA ALA A 206 -16.60 4.47 -11.99
C ALA A 206 -17.09 3.72 -13.23
N GLY A 207 -17.62 4.46 -14.21
CA GLY A 207 -17.97 3.97 -15.53
C GLY A 207 -19.20 3.07 -15.56
N GLY A 208 -20.40 3.64 -15.39
CA GLY A 208 -21.65 2.92 -15.63
C GLY A 208 -22.74 3.09 -14.58
N TRP A 209 -23.76 2.26 -14.72
CA TRP A 209 -24.91 2.22 -13.83
C TRP A 209 -24.63 1.37 -12.58
N LYS A 210 -25.06 1.88 -11.43
CA LYS A 210 -24.98 1.17 -10.15
C LYS A 210 -26.29 1.32 -9.39
N GLN A 211 -26.80 0.19 -8.87
CA GLN A 211 -27.94 0.23 -7.96
C GLN A 211 -27.44 0.43 -6.52
N ILE A 212 -28.02 1.42 -5.84
CA ILE A 212 -27.71 1.78 -4.46
C ILE A 212 -29.04 1.94 -3.72
N ASP A 213 -29.25 1.14 -2.70
CA ASP A 213 -30.43 1.16 -1.85
C ASP A 213 -31.76 1.20 -2.68
N GLY A 214 -31.81 0.37 -3.76
CA GLY A 214 -32.96 0.21 -4.63
C GLY A 214 -33.11 1.21 -5.78
N LYS A 215 -32.35 2.31 -5.79
CA LYS A 215 -32.34 3.32 -6.85
C LYS A 215 -31.14 3.14 -7.78
N TRP A 216 -31.30 3.53 -9.05
CA TRP A 216 -30.22 3.48 -10.04
C TRP A 216 -29.55 4.85 -10.19
N TYR A 217 -28.21 4.84 -10.21
CA TYR A 217 -27.33 5.99 -10.39
C TYR A 217 -26.32 5.69 -11.50
N TYR A 218 -25.92 6.73 -12.20
CA TYR A 218 -24.85 6.61 -13.20
C TYR A 218 -23.60 7.34 -12.75
N PHE A 219 -22.45 6.70 -12.91
CA PHE A 219 -21.15 7.30 -12.60
C PHE A 219 -20.30 7.36 -13.88
N TYR A 220 -19.73 8.52 -14.14
CA TYR A 220 -18.82 8.70 -15.28
C TYR A 220 -17.51 7.94 -15.06
N ALA A 221 -16.63 7.92 -16.12
CA ALA A 221 -15.34 7.24 -16.06
C ALA A 221 -14.38 7.83 -15.01
N ASP A 222 -14.56 9.10 -14.65
CA ASP A 222 -13.82 9.78 -13.58
C ASP A 222 -14.39 9.52 -12.17
N GLY A 223 -15.44 8.72 -12.07
CA GLY A 223 -16.15 8.38 -10.82
C GLY A 223 -17.20 9.39 -10.37
N THR A 224 -17.38 10.50 -11.07
CA THR A 224 -18.40 11.50 -10.70
C THR A 224 -19.81 11.02 -11.02
N MET A 225 -20.75 11.25 -10.10
CA MET A 225 -22.17 10.89 -10.26
C MET A 225 -22.85 11.87 -11.22
N ALA A 226 -23.61 11.34 -12.17
CA ALA A 226 -24.48 12.13 -13.04
C ALA A 226 -25.65 12.74 -12.25
N VAL A 227 -25.93 14.01 -12.49
CA VAL A 227 -27.06 14.75 -11.91
C VAL A 227 -27.68 15.67 -12.98
N ASN A 228 -29.00 15.89 -12.92
CA ASN A 228 -29.75 16.80 -13.80
C ASN A 228 -29.42 16.59 -15.29
N THR A 229 -29.41 15.35 -15.75
CA THR A 229 -29.03 15.01 -17.13
C THR A 229 -29.85 13.81 -17.65
N THR A 230 -29.58 13.40 -18.88
CA THR A 230 -30.15 12.18 -19.47
C THR A 230 -29.01 11.26 -19.92
N ILE A 231 -29.05 10.02 -19.48
CA ILE A 231 -28.08 8.96 -19.83
C ILE A 231 -28.85 7.74 -20.35
N ASP A 232 -28.47 7.22 -21.52
CA ASP A 232 -29.08 6.05 -22.16
C ASP A 232 -30.64 6.15 -22.27
N GLY A 233 -31.14 7.39 -22.50
CA GLY A 233 -32.59 7.66 -22.58
C GLY A 233 -33.30 7.81 -21.24
N TYR A 234 -32.62 7.66 -20.12
CA TYR A 234 -33.19 7.81 -18.77
C TYR A 234 -32.88 9.19 -18.19
N THR A 235 -33.92 9.84 -17.65
CA THR A 235 -33.77 11.11 -16.92
C THR A 235 -33.18 10.88 -15.55
N ILE A 236 -32.13 11.64 -15.20
CA ILE A 236 -31.51 11.64 -13.87
C ILE A 236 -31.85 12.93 -13.16
N GLY A 237 -32.35 12.81 -11.94
CA GLY A 237 -32.77 13.95 -11.11
C GLY A 237 -31.59 14.72 -10.51
N SER A 238 -31.94 15.77 -9.75
CA SER A 238 -30.95 16.54 -8.98
C SER A 238 -30.30 15.75 -7.84
N ASP A 239 -30.96 14.68 -7.39
CA ASP A 239 -30.46 13.72 -6.40
C ASP A 239 -29.59 12.62 -7.03
N GLY A 240 -29.36 12.66 -8.36
CA GLY A 240 -28.61 11.67 -9.10
C GLY A 240 -29.36 10.35 -9.37
N ALA A 241 -30.57 10.20 -8.84
CA ALA A 241 -31.34 8.99 -9.08
C ALA A 241 -32.04 9.02 -10.46
N ARG A 242 -32.06 7.86 -11.12
CA ARG A 242 -32.86 7.60 -12.31
C ARG A 242 -34.34 7.69 -11.94
N LYS A 243 -35.10 8.50 -12.72
CA LYS A 243 -36.55 8.65 -12.64
C LYS A 243 -37.27 7.61 -13.46
#